data_d8cf9e34a894b0b6d6254c71a0b43e87
#
_entry.id   d8cf9e34a894b0b6d6254c71a0b43e87
#
_cell.length_a   1.000
_cell.length_b   1.000
_cell.length_c   1.000
_cell.angle_alpha   90.00
_cell.angle_beta   90.00
_cell.angle_gamma   90.00
#
_symmetry.space_group_name_H-M   'P 1'
#
loop_
_entity.id
_entity.type
_entity.pdbx_description
1 polymer ?
#
loop_
_entity_poly.entity_id
_entity_poly.type
_entity_poly.pdbx_seq_one_letter_code
_entity_poly.pdbx_strand_id
1 'polypeptide(L)'
;MTLQWLSKFGYILVLGMLVQACTTDLNDVKAITKEYDVSKDIGEKVKIIYSDSALVKMTIDAPVLERYNDLAEPKDVFPKGILISFLGPNRKPESWLTASEAIREPKKRKMTVRGNVQFYNLKNDKLQTSELIYDENLRKIYTEKFIRITRPSMGDTIYGIGFETDQNFNRIEIKQKIKGKLAGGEFIPD
;
A
#
# COMPACT_ATOMS: atom_id res chain seq x y z
N MET A 1 -45.30 60.55 -24.49
CA MET A 1 -44.73 60.20 -23.16
C MET A 1 -44.96 58.71 -22.76
N THR A 2 -45.58 57.95 -23.60
CA THR A 2 -46.01 56.57 -23.31
C THR A 2 -45.04 55.49 -23.84
N LEU A 3 -44.18 55.81 -24.81
CA LEU A 3 -43.34 54.79 -25.47
C LEU A 3 -42.07 54.40 -24.64
N GLN A 4 -41.57 55.32 -23.82
CA GLN A 4 -40.40 55.03 -22.93
C GLN A 4 -40.75 54.19 -21.72
N TRP A 5 -42.02 54.11 -21.35
CA TRP A 5 -42.45 53.24 -20.24
C TRP A 5 -42.57 51.77 -20.65
N LEU A 6 -43.00 51.52 -21.89
CA LEU A 6 -43.07 50.14 -22.40
C LEU A 6 -41.68 49.48 -22.55
N SER A 7 -40.66 50.28 -22.94
CA SER A 7 -39.31 49.71 -23.06
C SER A 7 -38.70 49.33 -21.70
N LYS A 8 -38.96 50.13 -20.66
CA LYS A 8 -38.49 49.80 -19.29
C LYS A 8 -39.20 48.61 -18.67
N PHE A 9 -40.49 48.44 -18.98
CA PHE A 9 -41.25 47.25 -18.55
C PHE A 9 -40.78 45.98 -19.22
N GLY A 10 -40.38 46.04 -20.50
CA GLY A 10 -39.78 44.91 -21.22
C GLY A 10 -38.43 44.45 -20.62
N TYR A 11 -37.58 45.40 -20.22
CA TYR A 11 -36.30 45.10 -19.57
C TYR A 11 -36.46 44.40 -18.19
N ILE A 12 -37.45 44.83 -17.40
CA ILE A 12 -37.73 44.24 -16.09
C ILE A 12 -38.29 42.79 -16.25
N LEU A 13 -39.09 42.58 -17.27
CA LEU A 13 -39.67 41.25 -17.55
C LEU A 13 -38.61 40.24 -18.05
N VAL A 14 -37.67 40.70 -18.90
CA VAL A 14 -36.55 39.90 -19.37
C VAL A 14 -35.55 39.60 -18.24
N LEU A 15 -35.30 40.59 -17.36
CA LEU A 15 -34.42 40.40 -16.20
C LEU A 15 -35.03 39.41 -15.17
N GLY A 16 -36.37 39.38 -15.03
CA GLY A 16 -37.09 38.45 -14.16
C GLY A 16 -37.08 37.00 -14.66
N MET A 17 -36.96 36.77 -15.99
CA MET A 17 -36.84 35.43 -16.57
C MET A 17 -35.44 34.80 -16.39
N LEU A 18 -34.40 35.58 -16.13
CA LEU A 18 -33.03 35.09 -15.93
C LEU A 18 -32.76 34.54 -14.52
N VAL A 19 -33.68 34.70 -13.58
CA VAL A 19 -33.53 34.24 -12.19
C VAL A 19 -34.08 32.81 -11.95
N GLN A 20 -34.51 32.10 -13.00
CA GLN A 20 -34.86 30.67 -12.93
C GLN A 20 -33.57 29.82 -12.96
N ALA A 21 -32.60 30.15 -12.08
CA ALA A 21 -31.40 29.37 -11.91
C ALA A 21 -31.75 28.05 -11.25
N CYS A 22 -31.28 26.98 -11.84
CA CYS A 22 -31.39 25.58 -11.45
C CYS A 22 -31.49 25.37 -9.93
N THR A 23 -32.65 24.97 -9.46
CA THR A 23 -32.73 24.33 -8.13
C THR A 23 -32.27 22.88 -8.28
N THR A 24 -31.02 22.65 -7.97
CA THR A 24 -30.52 21.28 -7.81
C THR A 24 -31.23 20.68 -6.60
N ASP A 25 -32.02 19.66 -6.82
CA ASP A 25 -32.75 18.99 -5.73
C ASP A 25 -31.72 18.28 -4.83
N LEU A 26 -31.58 18.78 -3.60
CA LEU A 26 -30.67 18.21 -2.59
C LEU A 26 -31.00 16.75 -2.24
N ASN A 27 -32.20 16.27 -2.60
CA ASN A 27 -32.60 14.88 -2.40
C ASN A 27 -31.96 13.94 -3.44
N ASP A 28 -31.75 14.40 -4.68
CA ASP A 28 -31.03 13.63 -5.70
C ASP A 28 -29.56 13.47 -5.34
N VAL A 29 -28.93 14.50 -4.76
CA VAL A 29 -27.56 14.43 -4.25
C VAL A 29 -27.47 13.46 -3.07
N LYS A 30 -28.45 13.45 -2.16
CA LYS A 30 -28.50 12.52 -1.03
C LYS A 30 -28.76 11.09 -1.44
N ALA A 31 -29.51 10.84 -2.52
CA ALA A 31 -29.75 9.50 -3.05
C ALA A 31 -28.45 8.89 -3.62
N ILE A 32 -27.65 9.69 -4.33
CA ILE A 32 -26.36 9.25 -4.90
C ILE A 32 -25.32 9.03 -3.79
N THR A 33 -25.30 9.88 -2.76
CA THR A 33 -24.34 9.74 -1.64
C THR A 33 -24.69 8.61 -0.66
N LYS A 34 -25.94 8.10 -0.66
CA LYS A 34 -26.32 6.96 0.18
C LYS A 34 -25.80 5.61 -0.33
N GLU A 35 -25.47 5.52 -1.62
CA GLU A 35 -25.01 4.28 -2.26
C GLU A 35 -23.48 4.17 -2.31
N TYR A 36 -22.76 5.27 -2.08
CA TYR A 36 -21.30 5.29 -1.99
C TYR A 36 -20.88 5.52 -0.55
N ASP A 37 -20.16 4.55 0.01
CA ASP A 37 -19.43 4.74 1.27
C ASP A 37 -18.30 5.76 1.01
N VAL A 38 -18.60 7.05 1.26
CA VAL A 38 -17.70 8.20 1.00
C VAL A 38 -16.41 8.11 1.82
N SER A 39 -16.36 7.19 2.78
CA SER A 39 -15.18 6.95 3.61
C SER A 39 -14.11 6.08 2.93
N LYS A 40 -14.43 5.49 1.76
CA LYS A 40 -13.60 4.48 1.11
C LYS A 40 -13.48 4.71 -0.40
N ASP A 41 -12.24 4.86 -0.88
CA ASP A 41 -11.92 4.84 -2.30
C ASP A 41 -11.47 3.44 -2.72
N ILE A 42 -11.89 2.98 -3.89
CA ILE A 42 -11.48 1.68 -4.43
C ILE A 42 -10.75 1.90 -5.75
N GLY A 43 -9.52 1.40 -5.82
CA GLY A 43 -8.73 1.34 -7.05
C GLY A 43 -8.54 -0.11 -7.51
N GLU A 44 -8.72 -0.36 -8.80
CA GLU A 44 -8.43 -1.66 -9.42
C GLU A 44 -7.16 -1.60 -10.26
N LYS A 45 -6.39 -2.70 -10.25
CA LYS A 45 -5.13 -2.85 -11.00
C LYS A 45 -4.18 -1.67 -10.75
N VAL A 46 -4.00 -1.33 -9.47
CA VAL A 46 -3.20 -0.17 -9.07
C VAL A 46 -1.72 -0.45 -9.19
N LYS A 47 -0.97 0.57 -9.62
CA LYS A 47 0.48 0.64 -9.53
C LYS A 47 0.87 1.88 -8.74
N ILE A 48 1.54 1.70 -7.61
CA ILE A 48 2.06 2.79 -6.78
C ILE A 48 3.57 2.85 -6.97
N ILE A 49 4.08 4.04 -7.28
CA ILE A 49 5.52 4.28 -7.41
C ILE A 49 5.98 5.08 -6.20
N TYR A 50 6.93 4.52 -5.47
CA TYR A 50 7.53 5.18 -4.31
C TYR A 50 8.92 5.69 -4.67
N SER A 51 9.12 6.99 -4.51
CA SER A 51 10.39 7.64 -4.79
C SER A 51 10.90 8.39 -3.57
N ASP A 52 12.20 8.39 -3.37
CA ASP A 52 12.90 9.19 -2.39
C ASP A 52 14.06 9.90 -3.08
N SER A 53 14.20 11.22 -2.81
CA SER A 53 15.24 12.07 -3.39
C SER A 53 15.30 11.96 -4.94
N ALA A 54 14.14 12.02 -5.60
CA ALA A 54 13.97 11.89 -7.06
C ALA A 54 14.40 10.52 -7.65
N LEU A 55 14.67 9.52 -6.81
CA LEU A 55 14.98 8.15 -7.25
C LEU A 55 13.81 7.23 -6.88
N VAL A 56 13.30 6.49 -7.86
CA VAL A 56 12.32 5.43 -7.60
C VAL A 56 13.01 4.32 -6.81
N LYS A 57 12.49 4.04 -5.63
CA LYS A 57 13.01 3.01 -4.71
C LYS A 57 12.23 1.70 -4.82
N MET A 58 10.93 1.79 -4.97
CA MET A 58 10.08 0.61 -5.10
C MET A 58 8.82 0.90 -5.91
N THR A 59 8.23 -0.15 -6.44
CA THR A 59 6.88 -0.13 -7.00
C THR A 59 6.02 -1.16 -6.29
N ILE A 60 4.75 -0.84 -6.14
CA ILE A 60 3.73 -1.71 -5.56
C ILE A 60 2.68 -1.96 -6.63
N ASP A 61 2.49 -3.20 -7.00
CA ASP A 61 1.44 -3.65 -7.91
C ASP A 61 0.40 -4.45 -7.11
N ALA A 62 -0.87 -4.09 -7.22
CA ALA A 62 -1.95 -4.78 -6.53
C ALA A 62 -3.23 -4.85 -7.37
N PRO A 63 -3.98 -5.97 -7.34
CA PRO A 63 -5.24 -6.10 -8.05
C PRO A 63 -6.29 -5.12 -7.55
N VAL A 64 -6.32 -4.86 -6.23
CA VAL A 64 -7.29 -3.98 -5.57
C VAL A 64 -6.60 -3.20 -4.46
N LEU A 65 -6.88 -1.91 -4.40
CA LEU A 65 -6.57 -1.01 -3.29
C LEU A 65 -7.88 -0.47 -2.74
N GLU A 66 -8.09 -0.61 -1.45
CA GLU A 66 -9.13 0.07 -0.69
C GLU A 66 -8.48 1.11 0.20
N ARG A 67 -8.74 2.39 -0.08
CA ARG A 67 -8.26 3.51 0.72
C ARG A 67 -9.36 3.99 1.64
N TYR A 68 -9.13 3.90 2.93
CA TYR A 68 -10.00 4.42 3.97
C TYR A 68 -9.50 5.80 4.38
N ASN A 69 -10.33 6.82 4.09
CA ASN A 69 -10.00 8.23 4.32
C ASN A 69 -10.41 8.72 5.71
N ASP A 70 -10.53 7.85 6.69
CA ASP A 70 -10.78 8.25 8.07
C ASP A 70 -9.69 9.21 8.55
N LEU A 71 -10.10 10.40 8.99
CA LEU A 71 -9.16 11.42 9.47
C LEU A 71 -8.40 10.99 10.73
N ALA A 72 -8.98 10.11 11.54
CA ALA A 72 -8.35 9.59 12.74
C ALA A 72 -7.31 8.51 12.40
N GLU A 73 -7.71 7.50 11.61
CA GLU A 73 -6.88 6.34 11.27
C GLU A 73 -6.95 6.00 9.75
N PRO A 74 -6.39 6.85 8.88
CA PRO A 74 -6.35 6.55 7.46
C PRO A 74 -5.54 5.27 7.21
N LYS A 75 -6.03 4.43 6.30
CA LYS A 75 -5.33 3.19 5.92
C LYS A 75 -5.56 2.83 4.46
N ASP A 76 -4.53 2.27 3.87
CA ASP A 76 -4.60 1.62 2.56
C ASP A 76 -4.62 0.10 2.80
N VAL A 77 -5.61 -0.60 2.27
CA VAL A 77 -5.78 -2.05 2.38
C VAL A 77 -5.66 -2.67 1.00
N PHE A 78 -4.90 -3.75 0.90
CA PHE A 78 -4.69 -4.53 -0.33
C PHE A 78 -5.24 -5.95 -0.09
N PRO A 79 -6.55 -6.18 -0.28
CA PRO A 79 -7.21 -7.42 0.16
C PRO A 79 -6.99 -8.61 -0.78
N LYS A 80 -6.49 -8.38 -2.00
CA LYS A 80 -6.34 -9.41 -3.05
C LYS A 80 -4.89 -9.64 -3.46
N GLY A 81 -3.97 -9.41 -2.52
CA GLY A 81 -2.55 -9.60 -2.73
C GLY A 81 -1.81 -8.34 -3.15
N ILE A 82 -0.49 -8.44 -3.05
CA ILE A 82 0.45 -7.36 -3.34
C ILE A 82 1.75 -7.93 -3.90
N LEU A 83 2.33 -7.23 -4.86
CA LEU A 83 3.69 -7.43 -5.33
C LEU A 83 4.46 -6.12 -5.15
N ILE A 84 5.49 -6.15 -4.32
CA ILE A 84 6.42 -5.03 -4.15
C ILE A 84 7.71 -5.39 -4.87
N SER A 85 8.16 -4.52 -5.77
CA SER A 85 9.44 -4.63 -6.46
C SER A 85 10.38 -3.56 -5.94
N PHE A 86 11.50 -3.96 -5.34
CA PHE A 86 12.54 -3.04 -4.87
C PHE A 86 13.58 -2.83 -5.97
N LEU A 87 13.86 -1.57 -6.28
CA LEU A 87 14.73 -1.19 -7.38
C LEU A 87 16.13 -0.85 -6.87
N GLY A 88 17.12 -1.39 -7.55
CA GLY A 88 18.52 -1.05 -7.34
C GLY A 88 18.93 0.28 -7.97
N PRO A 89 20.22 0.65 -7.86
CA PRO A 89 20.76 1.91 -8.39
C PRO A 89 20.55 2.10 -9.90
N ASN A 90 20.50 1.01 -10.65
CA ASN A 90 20.28 0.99 -12.10
C ASN A 90 18.78 1.08 -12.48
N ARG A 91 17.89 1.33 -11.52
CA ARG A 91 16.42 1.37 -11.65
C ARG A 91 15.78 0.05 -12.13
N LYS A 92 16.48 -1.05 -11.98
CA LYS A 92 15.94 -2.38 -12.25
C LYS A 92 15.57 -3.05 -10.95
N PRO A 93 14.51 -3.89 -10.93
CA PRO A 93 14.17 -4.66 -9.75
C PRO A 93 15.30 -5.63 -9.36
N GLU A 94 15.68 -5.64 -8.10
CA GLU A 94 16.70 -6.53 -7.53
C GLU A 94 16.14 -7.50 -6.50
N SER A 95 14.98 -7.16 -5.90
CA SER A 95 14.27 -8.04 -5.00
C SER A 95 12.77 -7.77 -5.03
N TRP A 96 12.00 -8.75 -4.58
CA TRP A 96 10.54 -8.73 -4.61
C TRP A 96 9.97 -9.25 -3.29
N LEU A 97 8.81 -8.70 -2.93
CA LEU A 97 8.00 -9.19 -1.83
C LEU A 97 6.58 -9.45 -2.35
N THR A 98 6.06 -10.63 -2.06
CA THR A 98 4.66 -11.00 -2.34
C THR A 98 3.95 -11.37 -1.05
N ALA A 99 2.67 -11.06 -0.96
CA ALA A 99 1.80 -11.47 0.14
C ALA A 99 0.35 -11.57 -0.34
N SER A 100 -0.48 -12.29 0.42
CA SER A 100 -1.90 -12.45 0.10
C SER A 100 -2.71 -11.19 0.43
N GLU A 101 -2.26 -10.40 1.40
CA GLU A 101 -2.87 -9.13 1.80
C GLU A 101 -1.83 -8.17 2.37
N ALA A 102 -2.15 -6.89 2.37
CA ALA A 102 -1.34 -5.88 3.05
C ALA A 102 -2.21 -4.74 3.60
N ILE A 103 -1.74 -4.12 4.67
CA ILE A 103 -2.31 -2.93 5.26
C ILE A 103 -1.19 -1.92 5.48
N ARG A 104 -1.36 -0.71 4.93
CA ARG A 104 -0.50 0.43 5.18
C ARG A 104 -1.24 1.42 6.07
N GLU A 105 -0.59 1.84 7.13
CA GLU A 105 -1.07 2.82 8.10
C GLU A 105 -0.18 4.09 8.04
N PRO A 106 -0.52 5.08 7.20
CA PRO A 106 0.34 6.23 6.94
C PRO A 106 0.71 7.04 8.19
N LYS A 107 -0.25 7.23 9.11
CA LYS A 107 0.00 7.96 10.36
C LYS A 107 0.98 7.23 11.29
N LYS A 108 0.90 5.91 11.33
CA LYS A 108 1.82 5.08 12.12
C LYS A 108 3.15 4.84 11.40
N ARG A 109 3.22 5.19 10.11
CA ARG A 109 4.34 4.92 9.21
C ARG A 109 4.72 3.43 9.21
N LYS A 110 3.69 2.58 9.16
CA LYS A 110 3.83 1.12 9.16
C LYS A 110 3.11 0.50 7.98
N MET A 111 3.69 -0.60 7.49
CA MET A 111 3.07 -1.48 6.54
C MET A 111 3.19 -2.92 7.03
N THR A 112 2.07 -3.60 7.14
CA THR A 112 1.99 -5.01 7.51
C THR A 112 1.52 -5.82 6.31
N VAL A 113 2.27 -6.85 5.95
CA VAL A 113 1.91 -7.82 4.90
C VAL A 113 1.65 -9.17 5.52
N ARG A 114 0.63 -9.90 5.05
CA ARG A 114 0.21 -11.19 5.62
C ARG A 114 -0.16 -12.21 4.55
N GLY A 115 -0.09 -13.47 4.96
CA GLY A 115 -0.47 -14.62 4.15
C GLY A 115 0.53 -14.91 3.04
N ASN A 116 1.16 -16.09 3.08
CA ASN A 116 2.16 -16.54 2.12
C ASN A 116 3.23 -15.49 1.79
N VAL A 117 3.70 -14.78 2.81
CA VAL A 117 4.71 -13.75 2.61
C VAL A 117 5.99 -14.39 2.09
N GLN A 118 6.45 -13.94 0.92
CA GLN A 118 7.71 -14.34 0.32
C GLN A 118 8.50 -13.11 -0.09
N PHE A 119 9.70 -12.98 0.46
CA PHE A 119 10.69 -12.03 -0.03
C PHE A 119 11.80 -12.81 -0.74
N TYR A 120 12.19 -12.39 -1.93
CA TYR A 120 13.22 -13.07 -2.71
C TYR A 120 14.03 -12.07 -3.57
N ASN A 121 15.25 -12.47 -3.92
CA ASN A 121 16.18 -11.66 -4.69
C ASN A 121 16.62 -12.36 -5.99
N LEU A 122 17.46 -11.69 -6.77
CA LEU A 122 18.02 -12.21 -8.03
C LEU A 122 18.82 -13.51 -7.86
N LYS A 123 19.32 -13.79 -6.64
CA LYS A 123 20.07 -15.02 -6.34
C LYS A 123 19.17 -16.19 -5.93
N ASN A 124 17.84 -15.99 -5.96
CA ASN A 124 16.85 -16.91 -5.43
C ASN A 124 16.95 -17.17 -3.92
N ASP A 125 17.65 -16.29 -3.17
CA ASP A 125 17.55 -16.33 -1.73
C ASP A 125 16.12 -15.92 -1.37
N LYS A 126 15.47 -16.69 -0.50
CA LYS A 126 14.07 -16.55 -0.20
C LYS A 126 13.82 -16.58 1.31
N LEU A 127 13.11 -15.58 1.81
CA LEU A 127 12.50 -15.57 3.14
C LEU A 127 11.01 -15.87 2.99
N GLN A 128 10.49 -16.80 3.79
CA GLN A 128 9.08 -17.14 3.87
C GLN A 128 8.59 -17.00 5.31
N THR A 129 7.42 -16.38 5.48
CA THR A 129 6.76 -16.19 6.77
C THR A 129 5.25 -15.99 6.58
N SER A 130 4.49 -16.01 7.65
CA SER A 130 3.06 -15.67 7.62
C SER A 130 2.77 -14.18 7.72
N GLU A 131 3.70 -13.39 8.25
CA GLU A 131 3.55 -11.94 8.43
C GLU A 131 4.93 -11.27 8.39
N LEU A 132 4.97 -10.07 7.82
CA LEU A 132 6.15 -9.20 7.86
C LEU A 132 5.68 -7.75 8.08
N ILE A 133 6.39 -7.01 8.92
CA ILE A 133 6.08 -5.63 9.27
C ILE A 133 7.25 -4.76 8.84
N TYR A 134 6.97 -3.71 8.08
CA TYR A 134 7.88 -2.61 7.81
C TYR A 134 7.50 -1.40 8.68
N ASP A 135 8.43 -0.94 9.49
CA ASP A 135 8.29 0.24 10.33
C ASP A 135 9.26 1.32 9.86
N GLU A 136 8.72 2.37 9.23
CA GLU A 136 9.53 3.47 8.70
C GLU A 136 10.21 4.28 9.81
N ASN A 137 9.59 4.39 11.00
CA ASN A 137 10.17 5.15 12.10
C ASN A 137 11.43 4.47 12.64
N LEU A 138 11.39 3.15 12.72
CA LEU A 138 12.52 2.32 13.15
C LEU A 138 13.47 1.99 12.00
N ARG A 139 13.07 2.23 10.74
CA ARG A 139 13.79 1.81 9.52
C ARG A 139 14.08 0.31 9.52
N LYS A 140 13.13 -0.50 10.01
CA LYS A 140 13.28 -1.94 10.20
C LYS A 140 12.19 -2.71 9.50
N ILE A 141 12.55 -3.89 9.04
CA ILE A 141 11.65 -4.93 8.58
C ILE A 141 11.75 -6.08 9.55
N TYR A 142 10.63 -6.51 10.13
CA TYR A 142 10.66 -7.55 11.16
C TYR A 142 9.39 -8.39 11.20
N THR A 143 9.51 -9.53 11.86
CA THR A 143 8.38 -10.40 12.24
C THR A 143 8.71 -11.14 13.53
N GLU A 144 7.68 -11.47 14.31
CA GLU A 144 7.76 -12.37 15.46
C GLU A 144 7.29 -13.80 15.11
N LYS A 145 6.94 -14.02 13.84
CA LYS A 145 6.43 -15.32 13.35
C LYS A 145 7.56 -16.26 13.00
N PHE A 146 7.18 -17.52 12.74
CA PHE A 146 8.08 -18.50 12.16
C PHE A 146 8.58 -18.02 10.81
N ILE A 147 9.87 -18.26 10.56
CA ILE A 147 10.52 -17.94 9.29
C ILE A 147 11.23 -19.17 8.72
N ARG A 148 11.31 -19.19 7.41
CA ARG A 148 12.18 -20.08 6.64
C ARG A 148 13.02 -19.24 5.68
N ILE A 149 14.33 -19.34 5.76
CA ILE A 149 15.26 -18.72 4.82
C ILE A 149 15.90 -19.83 4.01
N THR A 150 15.84 -19.73 2.69
CA THR A 150 16.49 -20.68 1.76
C THR A 150 17.47 -19.90 0.89
N ARG A 151 18.71 -20.38 0.80
CA ARG A 151 19.77 -19.83 -0.05
C ARG A 151 20.31 -20.93 -0.96
N PRO A 152 19.69 -21.14 -2.15
CA PRO A 152 20.03 -22.25 -3.03
C PRO A 152 21.48 -22.27 -3.46
N SER A 153 22.08 -21.10 -3.71
CA SER A 153 23.48 -20.94 -4.10
C SER A 153 24.47 -21.44 -3.04
N MET A 154 24.07 -21.47 -1.77
CA MET A 154 24.86 -21.94 -0.64
C MET A 154 24.41 -23.32 -0.15
N GLY A 155 23.31 -23.86 -0.67
CA GLY A 155 22.71 -25.10 -0.20
C GLY A 155 22.09 -25.00 1.19
N ASP A 156 21.83 -23.77 1.69
CA ASP A 156 21.39 -23.50 3.04
C ASP A 156 19.87 -23.42 3.17
N THR A 157 19.35 -23.95 4.27
CA THR A 157 17.98 -23.69 4.72
C THR A 157 17.99 -23.48 6.22
N ILE A 158 17.52 -22.32 6.64
CA ILE A 158 17.50 -21.87 8.04
C ILE A 158 16.05 -21.67 8.46
N TYR A 159 15.69 -22.15 9.63
CA TYR A 159 14.40 -21.95 10.27
C TYR A 159 14.59 -21.19 11.58
N GLY A 160 13.61 -20.37 11.96
CA GLY A 160 13.67 -19.66 13.21
C GLY A 160 12.34 -19.02 13.58
N ILE A 161 12.31 -18.37 14.73
CA ILE A 161 11.18 -17.55 15.19
C ILE A 161 11.70 -16.15 15.42
N GLY A 162 10.99 -15.18 14.86
CA GLY A 162 11.41 -13.79 14.89
C GLY A 162 12.54 -13.51 13.90
N PHE A 163 12.38 -12.44 13.17
CA PHE A 163 13.32 -11.96 12.17
C PHE A 163 13.36 -10.45 12.21
N GLU A 164 14.55 -9.89 12.06
CA GLU A 164 14.72 -8.45 11.96
C GLU A 164 15.83 -8.13 10.96
N THR A 165 15.63 -7.09 10.15
CA THR A 165 16.63 -6.55 9.23
C THR A 165 16.43 -5.05 9.01
N ASP A 166 17.46 -4.40 8.49
CA ASP A 166 17.34 -3.03 7.99
C ASP A 166 16.62 -2.98 6.63
N GLN A 167 16.30 -1.78 6.14
CA GLN A 167 15.62 -1.57 4.85
C GLN A 167 16.39 -2.09 3.64
N ASN A 168 17.71 -2.26 3.76
CA ASN A 168 18.59 -2.70 2.68
C ASN A 168 18.98 -4.17 2.81
N PHE A 169 18.43 -4.89 3.81
CA PHE A 169 18.75 -6.29 4.11
C PHE A 169 20.25 -6.56 4.35
N ASN A 170 20.99 -5.55 4.82
CA ASN A 170 22.44 -5.70 5.10
C ASN A 170 22.72 -6.53 6.35
N ARG A 171 21.83 -6.43 7.33
CA ARG A 171 21.97 -7.16 8.59
C ARG A 171 20.71 -7.95 8.87
N ILE A 172 20.86 -9.26 8.96
CA ILE A 172 19.79 -10.20 9.28
C ILE A 172 20.02 -10.73 10.70
N GLU A 173 18.99 -10.64 11.52
CA GLU A 173 18.95 -11.20 12.87
C GLU A 173 17.74 -12.12 13.02
N ILE A 174 18.00 -13.34 13.52
CA ILE A 174 16.95 -14.30 13.86
C ILE A 174 16.93 -14.41 15.38
N LYS A 175 15.76 -14.16 15.99
CA LYS A 175 15.68 -13.94 17.45
C LYS A 175 15.74 -15.24 18.26
N GLN A 176 15.10 -16.30 17.78
CA GLN A 176 14.94 -17.52 18.59
C GLN A 176 14.85 -18.80 17.72
N LYS A 177 15.15 -19.96 18.35
CA LYS A 177 14.92 -21.32 17.83
C LYS A 177 15.51 -21.52 16.44
N ILE A 178 16.75 -21.12 16.25
CA ILE A 178 17.45 -21.29 14.98
C ILE A 178 17.74 -22.77 14.78
N LYS A 179 17.26 -23.31 13.66
CA LYS A 179 17.62 -24.67 13.18
C LYS A 179 17.89 -24.58 11.70
N GLY A 180 18.82 -25.36 11.19
CA GLY A 180 19.03 -25.35 9.75
C GLY A 180 20.15 -26.26 9.28
N LYS A 181 20.18 -26.46 7.98
CA LYS A 181 21.27 -27.11 7.26
C LYS A 181 22.10 -26.01 6.60
N LEU A 182 23.34 -25.86 7.02
CA LEU A 182 24.34 -25.00 6.41
C LEU A 182 25.22 -25.79 5.46
N ALA A 183 25.78 -25.16 4.43
CA ALA A 183 26.76 -25.79 3.56
C ALA A 183 27.99 -26.17 4.40
N GLY A 184 28.09 -27.45 4.78
CA GLY A 184 29.19 -27.98 5.62
C GLY A 184 28.77 -28.66 6.92
N GLY A 185 27.47 -28.69 7.25
CA GLY A 185 26.97 -29.39 8.43
C GLY A 185 25.59 -28.92 8.88
N GLU A 186 24.98 -29.69 9.78
CA GLU A 186 23.73 -29.36 10.43
C GLU A 186 24.04 -28.42 11.62
N PHE A 187 23.45 -27.23 11.65
CA PHE A 187 23.51 -26.36 12.80
C PHE A 187 22.35 -26.70 13.75
N ILE A 188 22.66 -27.33 14.86
CA ILE A 188 21.73 -27.60 15.96
C ILE A 188 22.21 -26.72 17.11
N PRO A 189 21.52 -25.61 17.41
CA PRO A 189 21.82 -24.83 18.63
C PRO A 189 21.34 -25.62 19.85
N ASP A 190 22.11 -25.54 20.92
CA ASP A 190 21.76 -26.02 22.26
C ASP A 190 20.52 -25.35 22.84
#